data_9a3ea1dcdbae3ce01212eab3f12e58a9
#
_entry.id   9a3ea1dcdbae3ce01212eab3f12e58a9
#
_cell.length_a   1.000
_cell.length_b   1.000
_cell.length_c   1.000
_cell.angle_alpha   90.00
_cell.angle_beta   90.00
_cell.angle_gamma   90.00
#
_symmetry.space_group_name_H-M   'P 1'
#
loop_
_entity.id
_entity.type
_entity.pdbx_description
1 polymer ?
#
loop_
_entity_poly.entity_id
_entity_poly.type
_entity_poly.pdbx_seq_one_letter_code
_entity_poly.pdbx_strand_id
1 'polypeptide(L)'
;IIAAGGRGERLGAGRPKQLLEIGGQPMLQRSVALLAAHPDVTEIVVVLPADLAGHPPDYVRSLGKPVCVVEGGARRQDSVANGVEVVQERADIILIHDAARPFASPDLISRTIAAAAETGAALAALPASDTVKLASGEMTSHGPVVERTIPRDRVYLAQTPQAFRTDVLRAAIDAGRGGLPATDEAALAEAAGFPVRLVM
;
A
#
# COMPACT_ATOMS: atom_id res chain seq x y z
N ILE A 1 -0.79 -2.51 8.26
CA ILE A 1 -0.39 -1.09 8.17
C ILE A 1 -1.30 -0.40 7.16
N ILE A 2 -1.92 0.71 7.55
CA ILE A 2 -2.72 1.56 6.66
C ILE A 2 -1.90 2.79 6.29
N ALA A 3 -1.48 2.87 5.03
CA ALA A 3 -0.70 3.98 4.50
C ALA A 3 -1.62 5.18 4.18
N ALA A 4 -1.62 6.16 5.05
CA ALA A 4 -2.40 7.39 4.96
C ALA A 4 -1.56 8.68 5.11
N GLY A 5 -0.22 8.58 5.07
CA GLY A 5 0.71 9.70 5.28
C GLY A 5 0.77 10.73 4.14
N GLY A 6 0.24 10.41 2.95
CA GLY A 6 0.29 11.30 1.79
C GLY A 6 -0.65 12.49 1.88
N ARG A 7 -0.19 13.69 1.50
CA ARG A 7 -0.99 14.93 1.49
C ARG A 7 -1.98 15.04 0.33
N GLY A 8 -1.94 14.14 -0.66
CA GLY A 8 -2.90 14.11 -1.77
C GLY A 8 -2.82 15.29 -2.74
N GLU A 9 -1.66 15.95 -2.86
CA GLU A 9 -1.43 17.19 -3.65
C GLU A 9 -1.92 17.10 -5.11
N ARG A 10 -1.87 15.88 -5.71
CA ARG A 10 -2.31 15.64 -7.09
C ARG A 10 -3.82 15.85 -7.33
N LEU A 11 -4.64 15.93 -6.29
CA LEU A 11 -6.11 16.08 -6.43
C LEU A 11 -6.60 17.52 -6.27
N GLY A 12 -5.75 18.48 -5.88
CA GLY A 12 -6.14 19.88 -5.74
C GLY A 12 -7.29 20.18 -4.77
N ALA A 13 -7.66 19.21 -3.91
CA ALA A 13 -8.89 19.26 -3.11
C ALA A 13 -8.77 20.10 -1.81
N GLY A 14 -7.64 20.74 -1.55
CA GLY A 14 -7.41 21.59 -0.36
C GLY A 14 -7.39 20.83 0.98
N ARG A 15 -7.64 19.52 0.98
CA ARG A 15 -7.57 18.64 2.16
C ARG A 15 -6.98 17.28 1.80
N PRO A 16 -6.41 16.54 2.78
CA PRO A 16 -5.82 15.22 2.55
C PRO A 16 -6.79 14.25 1.88
N LYS A 17 -6.34 13.56 0.82
CA LYS A 17 -7.16 12.64 0.00
C LYS A 17 -7.90 11.59 0.85
N GLN A 18 -7.23 11.04 1.86
CA GLN A 18 -7.77 10.00 2.73
C GLN A 18 -8.95 10.48 3.59
N LEU A 19 -9.14 11.79 3.73
CA LEU A 19 -10.27 12.39 4.44
C LEU A 19 -11.44 12.77 3.51
N LEU A 20 -11.31 12.55 2.19
CA LEU A 20 -12.42 12.73 1.27
C LEU A 20 -13.50 11.66 1.54
N GLU A 21 -14.76 12.08 1.47
CA GLU A 21 -15.89 11.24 1.79
C GLU A 21 -16.44 10.51 0.57
N ILE A 22 -16.80 9.26 0.79
CA ILE A 22 -17.55 8.43 -0.16
C ILE A 22 -18.80 7.95 0.59
N GLY A 23 -19.98 8.37 0.13
CA GLY A 23 -21.24 8.03 0.80
C GLY A 23 -21.27 8.49 2.27
N GLY A 24 -20.82 9.71 2.55
CA GLY A 24 -20.86 10.30 3.91
C GLY A 24 -19.81 9.78 4.89
N GLN A 25 -18.85 8.98 4.45
CA GLN A 25 -17.77 8.48 5.30
C GLN A 25 -16.39 8.71 4.67
N PRO A 26 -15.38 9.19 5.42
CA PRO A 26 -14.02 9.32 4.94
C PRO A 26 -13.45 8.00 4.39
N MET A 27 -12.66 8.07 3.32
CA MET A 27 -12.00 6.88 2.75
C MET A 27 -11.15 6.16 3.80
N LEU A 28 -10.42 6.91 4.63
CA LEU A 28 -9.65 6.35 5.75
C LEU A 28 -10.55 5.55 6.70
N GLN A 29 -11.70 6.08 7.08
CA GLN A 29 -12.63 5.39 7.98
C GLN A 29 -13.09 4.05 7.40
N ARG A 30 -13.41 4.01 6.10
CA ARG A 30 -13.80 2.77 5.42
C ARG A 30 -12.68 1.75 5.38
N SER A 31 -11.47 2.17 5.02
CA SER A 31 -10.30 1.28 4.95
C SER A 31 -9.91 0.73 6.32
N VAL A 32 -9.96 1.57 7.35
CA VAL A 32 -9.69 1.15 8.74
C VAL A 32 -10.75 0.17 9.23
N ALA A 33 -12.04 0.48 9.03
CA ALA A 33 -13.14 -0.40 9.44
C ALA A 33 -13.10 -1.77 8.73
N LEU A 34 -12.78 -1.78 7.42
CA LEU A 34 -12.62 -3.00 6.64
C LEU A 34 -11.57 -3.93 7.25
N LEU A 35 -10.37 -3.41 7.52
CA LEU A 35 -9.29 -4.21 8.09
C LEU A 35 -9.56 -4.58 9.55
N ALA A 36 -10.18 -3.70 10.32
CA ALA A 36 -10.56 -4.00 11.70
C ALA A 36 -11.58 -5.14 11.80
N ALA A 37 -12.48 -5.25 10.84
CA ALA A 37 -13.47 -6.32 10.78
C ALA A 37 -12.89 -7.68 10.33
N HIS A 38 -11.70 -7.72 9.72
CA HIS A 38 -11.13 -8.95 9.18
C HIS A 38 -10.60 -9.86 10.31
N PRO A 39 -10.96 -11.15 10.37
CA PRO A 39 -10.59 -12.05 11.47
C PRO A 39 -9.07 -12.23 11.62
N ASP A 40 -8.33 -12.32 10.53
CA ASP A 40 -6.88 -12.57 10.53
C ASP A 40 -6.05 -11.31 10.85
N VAL A 41 -6.66 -10.12 10.91
CA VAL A 41 -6.00 -8.90 11.33
C VAL A 41 -6.05 -8.79 12.85
N THR A 42 -4.91 -8.82 13.51
CA THR A 42 -4.79 -8.81 14.98
C THR A 42 -4.49 -7.43 15.56
N GLU A 43 -3.81 -6.58 14.79
CA GLU A 43 -3.51 -5.19 15.15
C GLU A 43 -3.53 -4.30 13.91
N ILE A 44 -3.65 -3.01 14.12
CA ILE A 44 -3.68 -2.01 13.05
C ILE A 44 -2.67 -0.90 13.36
N VAL A 45 -1.79 -0.62 12.41
CA VAL A 45 -0.93 0.57 12.45
C VAL A 45 -1.43 1.54 11.40
N VAL A 46 -1.81 2.75 11.81
CA VAL A 46 -2.27 3.80 10.90
C VAL A 46 -1.18 4.85 10.77
N VAL A 47 -0.66 5.02 9.57
CA VAL A 47 0.38 6.02 9.28
C VAL A 47 -0.29 7.28 8.76
N LEU A 48 -0.20 8.38 9.51
CA LEU A 48 -0.85 9.65 9.21
C LEU A 48 0.17 10.78 8.98
N PRO A 49 -0.19 11.86 8.28
CA PRO A 49 0.61 13.08 8.29
C PRO A 49 0.76 13.63 9.72
N ALA A 50 1.85 14.35 10.00
CA ALA A 50 2.20 14.86 11.33
C ALA A 50 1.05 15.61 12.04
N ASP A 51 0.35 16.46 11.31
CA ASP A 51 -0.80 17.25 11.78
C ASP A 51 -2.00 16.39 12.22
N LEU A 52 -2.17 15.21 11.60
CA LEU A 52 -3.23 14.26 11.96
C LEU A 52 -2.74 13.18 12.94
N ALA A 53 -1.47 12.86 12.95
CA ALA A 53 -0.93 11.82 13.84
C ALA A 53 -1.03 12.24 15.32
N GLY A 54 -0.82 13.53 15.62
CA GLY A 54 -0.99 14.09 16.97
C GLY A 54 -2.43 14.07 17.47
N HIS A 55 -3.40 14.22 16.57
CA HIS A 55 -4.84 14.27 16.87
C HIS A 55 -5.63 13.43 15.86
N PRO A 56 -5.46 12.08 15.88
CA PRO A 56 -6.14 11.23 14.92
C PRO A 56 -7.65 11.25 15.13
N PRO A 57 -8.43 11.12 14.04
CA PRO A 57 -9.89 11.05 14.12
C PRO A 57 -10.37 9.93 15.06
N ASP A 58 -11.46 10.17 15.80
CA ASP A 58 -11.98 9.23 16.80
C ASP A 58 -12.26 7.84 16.25
N TYR A 59 -12.74 7.74 15.01
CA TYR A 59 -13.00 6.45 14.37
C TYR A 59 -11.73 5.59 14.17
N VAL A 60 -10.53 6.17 14.23
CA VAL A 60 -9.27 5.42 14.18
C VAL A 60 -8.99 4.74 15.53
N ARG A 61 -9.44 5.32 16.62
CA ARG A 61 -9.20 4.81 17.99
C ARG A 61 -10.22 3.78 18.45
N SER A 62 -11.40 3.73 17.82
CA SER A 62 -12.56 2.94 18.28
C SER A 62 -12.82 1.72 17.39
N LEU A 63 -11.81 0.84 17.19
CA LEU A 63 -11.88 -0.23 16.21
C LEU A 63 -12.09 -1.64 16.79
N GLY A 64 -12.15 -1.78 18.11
CA GLY A 64 -12.26 -3.09 18.76
C GLY A 64 -11.00 -3.97 18.65
N LYS A 65 -9.92 -3.45 18.08
CA LYS A 65 -8.59 -4.08 17.97
C LYS A 65 -7.51 -3.11 18.44
N PRO A 66 -6.32 -3.58 18.85
CA PRO A 66 -5.19 -2.72 19.14
C PRO A 66 -4.85 -1.83 17.93
N VAL A 67 -4.72 -0.54 18.18
CA VAL A 67 -4.37 0.45 17.15
C VAL A 67 -3.18 1.26 17.60
N CYS A 68 -2.18 1.39 16.73
CA CYS A 68 -1.08 2.31 16.87
C CYS A 68 -1.16 3.37 15.75
N VAL A 69 -0.95 4.63 16.09
CA VAL A 69 -0.86 5.72 15.12
C VAL A 69 0.57 6.22 15.10
N VAL A 70 1.14 6.32 13.90
CA VAL A 70 2.50 6.83 13.70
C VAL A 70 2.52 7.93 12.65
N GLU A 71 3.52 8.80 12.74
CA GLU A 71 3.75 9.84 11.75
C GLU A 71 4.38 9.25 10.48
N GLY A 72 3.89 9.69 9.31
CA GLY A 72 4.46 9.35 8.02
C GLY A 72 5.79 10.05 7.76
N GLY A 73 6.61 9.45 6.92
CA GLY A 73 7.87 10.01 6.45
C GLY A 73 7.70 10.90 5.19
N ALA A 74 8.83 11.36 4.66
CA ALA A 74 8.86 12.23 3.47
C ALA A 74 8.35 11.52 2.21
N ARG A 75 8.62 10.22 2.08
CA ARG A 75 8.18 9.38 0.97
C ARG A 75 7.20 8.32 1.48
N ARG A 76 6.44 7.69 0.56
CA ARG A 76 5.54 6.58 0.92
C ARG A 76 6.29 5.43 1.58
N GLN A 77 7.45 5.04 1.05
CA GLN A 77 8.28 3.98 1.63
C GLN A 77 8.79 4.30 3.04
N ASP A 78 9.13 5.57 3.32
CA ASP A 78 9.55 6.00 4.66
C ASP A 78 8.37 5.93 5.64
N SER A 79 7.18 6.28 5.18
CA SER A 79 5.93 6.16 5.94
C SER A 79 5.63 4.70 6.33
N VAL A 80 5.78 3.77 5.38
CA VAL A 80 5.59 2.34 5.65
C VAL A 80 6.68 1.81 6.58
N ALA A 81 7.94 2.22 6.40
CA ALA A 81 9.03 1.85 7.29
C ALA A 81 8.74 2.27 8.75
N ASN A 82 8.28 3.52 8.98
CA ASN A 82 7.87 3.98 10.31
C ASN A 82 6.75 3.09 10.89
N GLY A 83 5.81 2.66 10.04
CA GLY A 83 4.75 1.72 10.46
C GLY A 83 5.29 0.35 10.84
N VAL A 84 6.28 -0.18 10.12
CA VAL A 84 6.89 -1.50 10.39
C VAL A 84 7.67 -1.52 11.71
N GLU A 85 8.30 -0.40 12.09
CA GLU A 85 9.06 -0.30 13.34
C GLU A 85 8.20 -0.51 14.60
N VAL A 86 6.90 -0.22 14.53
CA VAL A 86 5.97 -0.35 15.67
C VAL A 86 5.11 -1.61 15.63
N VAL A 87 5.20 -2.42 14.55
CA VAL A 87 4.52 -3.71 14.46
C VAL A 87 5.07 -4.67 15.52
N GLN A 88 4.18 -5.36 16.22
CA GLN A 88 4.56 -6.33 17.26
C GLN A 88 5.44 -7.45 16.66
N GLU A 89 6.46 -7.88 17.40
CA GLU A 89 7.41 -8.92 16.96
C GLU A 89 6.75 -10.26 16.60
N ARG A 90 5.59 -10.55 17.19
CA ARG A 90 4.82 -11.77 16.93
C ARG A 90 4.00 -11.78 15.64
N ALA A 91 4.02 -10.69 14.87
CA ALA A 91 3.31 -10.64 13.60
C ALA A 91 4.04 -11.49 12.54
N ASP A 92 3.43 -12.56 12.09
CA ASP A 92 4.00 -13.43 11.04
C ASP A 92 3.90 -12.76 9.66
N ILE A 93 2.77 -12.08 9.41
CA ILE A 93 2.46 -11.40 8.15
C ILE A 93 2.15 -9.91 8.42
N ILE A 94 2.75 -9.05 7.63
CA ILE A 94 2.42 -7.62 7.60
C ILE A 94 1.67 -7.32 6.30
N LEU A 95 0.44 -6.82 6.45
CA LEU A 95 -0.38 -6.36 5.34
C LEU A 95 -0.28 -4.84 5.23
N ILE A 96 0.01 -4.33 4.04
CA ILE A 96 0.08 -2.90 3.73
C ILE A 96 -1.10 -2.55 2.83
N HIS A 97 -1.87 -1.53 3.24
CA HIS A 97 -3.06 -1.11 2.50
C HIS A 97 -3.13 0.41 2.39
N ASP A 98 -3.42 0.90 1.20
CA ASP A 98 -3.61 2.35 0.97
C ASP A 98 -4.96 2.80 1.53
N ALA A 99 -4.97 3.82 2.38
CA ALA A 99 -6.21 4.40 2.92
C ALA A 99 -7.20 4.90 1.85
N ALA A 100 -6.71 5.20 0.66
CA ALA A 100 -7.50 5.65 -0.48
C ALA A 100 -8.07 4.52 -1.35
N ARG A 101 -8.06 3.27 -0.87
CA ARG A 101 -8.63 2.09 -1.54
C ARG A 101 -9.70 1.40 -0.68
N PRO A 102 -10.83 2.06 -0.40
CA PRO A 102 -11.78 1.63 0.63
C PRO A 102 -12.66 0.42 0.23
N PHE A 103 -12.44 -0.18 -0.94
CA PHE A 103 -13.31 -1.22 -1.52
C PHE A 103 -12.63 -2.58 -1.72
N ALA A 104 -11.52 -2.85 -1.05
CA ALA A 104 -10.96 -4.19 -1.02
C ALA A 104 -11.96 -5.15 -0.37
N SER A 105 -12.17 -6.34 -0.95
CA SER A 105 -13.05 -7.33 -0.34
C SER A 105 -12.36 -8.10 0.79
N PRO A 106 -13.08 -8.60 1.80
CA PRO A 106 -12.50 -9.48 2.81
C PRO A 106 -11.85 -10.74 2.20
N ASP A 107 -12.44 -11.31 1.15
CA ASP A 107 -11.88 -12.43 0.41
C ASP A 107 -10.52 -12.11 -0.23
N LEU A 108 -10.38 -10.94 -0.87
CA LEU A 108 -9.11 -10.50 -1.42
C LEU A 108 -8.03 -10.36 -0.34
N ILE A 109 -8.39 -9.82 0.83
CA ILE A 109 -7.49 -9.72 1.98
C ILE A 109 -7.02 -11.12 2.40
N SER A 110 -7.95 -12.06 2.62
CA SER A 110 -7.62 -13.45 3.00
C SER A 110 -6.70 -14.12 1.99
N ARG A 111 -7.01 -14.02 0.68
CA ARG A 111 -6.19 -14.62 -0.38
C ARG A 111 -4.79 -14.00 -0.46
N THR A 112 -4.68 -12.69 -0.23
CA THR A 112 -3.39 -12.02 -0.24
C THR A 112 -2.53 -12.43 0.95
N ILE A 113 -3.12 -12.56 2.14
CA ILE A 113 -2.45 -13.08 3.34
C ILE A 113 -1.97 -14.52 3.10
N ALA A 114 -2.84 -15.40 2.62
CA ALA A 114 -2.50 -16.80 2.36
C ALA A 114 -1.37 -16.93 1.33
N ALA A 115 -1.44 -16.16 0.24
CA ALA A 115 -0.39 -16.17 -0.78
C ALA A 115 0.97 -15.69 -0.22
N ALA A 116 0.98 -14.67 0.62
CA ALA A 116 2.20 -14.20 1.26
C ALA A 116 2.78 -15.21 2.27
N ALA A 117 1.92 -15.91 3.01
CA ALA A 117 2.36 -16.99 3.90
C ALA A 117 3.08 -18.11 3.14
N GLU A 118 2.59 -18.47 1.94
CA GLU A 118 3.19 -19.50 1.09
C GLU A 118 4.49 -19.04 0.41
N THR A 119 4.51 -17.83 -0.15
CA THR A 119 5.59 -17.38 -1.06
C THR A 119 6.51 -16.31 -0.49
N GLY A 120 6.19 -15.78 0.69
CA GLY A 120 6.93 -14.70 1.35
C GLY A 120 6.39 -13.30 1.03
N ALA A 121 5.88 -13.05 -0.18
CA ALA A 121 5.30 -11.77 -0.59
C ALA A 121 4.18 -11.97 -1.61
N ALA A 122 3.12 -11.16 -1.50
CA ALA A 122 2.01 -11.15 -2.45
C ALA A 122 1.37 -9.77 -2.54
N LEU A 123 0.78 -9.45 -3.68
CA LEU A 123 0.04 -8.21 -3.88
C LEU A 123 -1.25 -8.43 -4.66
N ALA A 124 -2.27 -7.65 -4.33
CA ALA A 124 -3.48 -7.56 -5.14
C ALA A 124 -3.15 -6.89 -6.48
N ALA A 125 -3.64 -7.46 -7.58
CA ALA A 125 -3.35 -6.93 -8.91
C ALA A 125 -4.56 -7.06 -9.84
N LEU A 126 -4.62 -6.16 -10.82
CA LEU A 126 -5.59 -6.22 -11.92
C LEU A 126 -4.85 -6.45 -13.23
N PRO A 127 -5.29 -7.38 -14.10
CA PRO A 127 -4.73 -7.49 -15.44
C PRO A 127 -5.01 -6.21 -16.24
N ALA A 128 -4.07 -5.78 -17.07
CA ALA A 128 -4.28 -4.62 -17.93
C ALA A 128 -5.36 -4.93 -18.99
N SER A 129 -6.41 -4.10 -19.03
CA SER A 129 -7.51 -4.19 -20.01
C SER A 129 -7.17 -3.50 -21.32
N ASP A 130 -6.41 -2.41 -21.25
CA ASP A 130 -6.08 -1.57 -22.38
C ASP A 130 -4.78 -1.98 -23.08
N THR A 131 -4.56 -1.49 -24.28
CA THR A 131 -3.28 -1.65 -24.98
C THR A 131 -2.23 -0.77 -24.32
N VAL A 132 -1.18 -1.40 -23.78
CA VAL A 132 -0.07 -0.71 -23.10
C VAL A 132 0.99 -0.31 -24.12
N LYS A 133 1.38 0.96 -24.12
CA LYS A 133 2.45 1.52 -24.96
C LYS A 133 3.64 1.91 -24.07
N LEU A 134 4.83 1.46 -24.44
CA LEU A 134 6.07 1.96 -23.87
C LEU A 134 6.52 3.16 -24.71
N ALA A 135 6.84 4.27 -24.04
CA ALA A 135 7.43 5.43 -24.71
C ALA A 135 8.95 5.30 -24.82
N SER A 136 9.53 5.86 -25.87
CA SER A 136 10.98 5.82 -26.12
C SER A 136 11.83 6.58 -25.11
N GLY A 137 11.22 7.36 -24.21
CA GLY A 137 11.92 8.24 -23.28
C GLY A 137 12.35 9.58 -23.92
N GLU A 138 12.30 9.72 -25.25
CA GLU A 138 12.55 10.97 -25.94
C GLU A 138 11.32 11.87 -25.92
N MET A 139 11.51 13.11 -25.50
CA MET A 139 10.48 14.15 -25.56
C MET A 139 10.65 14.96 -26.85
N THR A 140 9.70 14.85 -27.77
CA THR A 140 9.61 15.72 -28.94
C THR A 140 8.82 16.99 -28.61
N SER A 141 8.82 17.98 -29.52
CA SER A 141 7.97 19.19 -29.41
C SER A 141 6.46 18.86 -29.40
N HIS A 142 6.08 17.65 -29.81
CA HIS A 142 4.70 17.15 -29.87
C HIS A 142 4.38 16.08 -28.82
N GLY A 143 5.27 15.84 -27.86
CA GLY A 143 5.11 14.85 -26.79
C GLY A 143 5.93 13.57 -27.00
N PRO A 144 5.74 12.55 -26.12
CA PRO A 144 6.49 11.31 -26.19
C PRO A 144 6.10 10.44 -27.40
N VAL A 145 7.08 9.76 -27.97
CA VAL A 145 6.89 8.83 -29.10
C VAL A 145 6.82 7.39 -28.59
N VAL A 146 5.98 6.58 -29.22
CA VAL A 146 5.87 5.15 -28.88
C VAL A 146 7.11 4.40 -29.35
N GLU A 147 7.78 3.72 -28.41
CA GLU A 147 8.85 2.77 -28.72
C GLU A 147 8.27 1.43 -29.16
N ARG A 148 7.39 0.84 -28.34
CA ARG A 148 6.77 -0.45 -28.63
C ARG A 148 5.44 -0.66 -27.90
N THR A 149 4.69 -1.65 -28.34
CA THR A 149 3.51 -2.16 -27.64
C THR A 149 3.93 -3.28 -26.69
N ILE A 150 3.50 -3.21 -25.43
CA ILE A 150 3.70 -4.27 -24.45
C ILE A 150 2.56 -5.27 -24.55
N PRO A 151 2.81 -6.59 -24.66
CA PRO A 151 1.77 -7.62 -24.60
C PRO A 151 1.02 -7.53 -23.25
N ARG A 152 -0.26 -7.19 -23.28
CA ARG A 152 -1.04 -6.89 -22.06
C ARG A 152 -1.34 -8.13 -21.22
N ASP A 153 -1.26 -9.32 -21.78
CA ASP A 153 -1.42 -10.60 -21.09
C ASP A 153 -0.38 -10.86 -19.99
N ARG A 154 0.71 -10.10 -20.02
CA ARG A 154 1.79 -10.13 -19.04
C ARG A 154 1.89 -8.85 -18.18
N VAL A 155 0.93 -7.93 -18.32
CA VAL A 155 0.93 -6.65 -17.60
C VAL A 155 -0.18 -6.64 -16.56
N TYR A 156 0.21 -6.37 -15.32
CA TYR A 156 -0.70 -6.25 -14.20
C TYR A 156 -0.52 -4.89 -13.52
N LEU A 157 -1.63 -4.29 -13.10
CA LEU A 157 -1.64 -3.04 -12.36
C LEU A 157 -1.63 -3.36 -10.87
N ALA A 158 -0.51 -3.05 -10.22
CA ALA A 158 -0.34 -3.25 -8.79
C ALA A 158 -1.38 -2.47 -7.97
N GLN A 159 -1.98 -3.16 -7.02
CA GLN A 159 -2.98 -2.61 -6.11
C GLN A 159 -2.53 -2.85 -4.65
N THR A 160 -3.38 -2.51 -3.70
CA THR A 160 -3.30 -2.99 -2.33
C THR A 160 -4.61 -3.68 -1.94
N PRO A 161 -4.59 -4.70 -1.06
CA PRO A 161 -3.53 -5.03 -0.10
C PRO A 161 -2.28 -5.63 -0.73
N GLN A 162 -1.12 -5.36 -0.10
CA GLN A 162 0.13 -6.07 -0.30
C GLN A 162 0.49 -6.74 1.02
N ALA A 163 0.81 -8.03 1.00
CA ALA A 163 1.12 -8.79 2.19
C ALA A 163 2.51 -9.42 2.08
N PHE A 164 3.22 -9.46 3.20
CA PHE A 164 4.58 -9.95 3.28
C PHE A 164 4.78 -10.72 4.57
N ARG A 165 5.58 -11.77 4.53
CA ARG A 165 6.16 -12.26 5.78
C ARG A 165 7.02 -11.17 6.41
N THR A 166 7.00 -11.08 7.71
CA THR A 166 7.67 -10.01 8.46
C THR A 166 9.17 -9.96 8.16
N ASP A 167 9.84 -11.12 8.07
CA ASP A 167 11.25 -11.23 7.71
C ASP A 167 11.55 -10.70 6.29
N VAL A 168 10.70 -11.02 5.32
CA VAL A 168 10.81 -10.56 3.93
C VAL A 168 10.63 -9.05 3.82
N LEU A 169 9.60 -8.49 4.48
CA LEU A 169 9.36 -7.04 4.43
C LEU A 169 10.49 -6.25 5.09
N ARG A 170 10.99 -6.70 6.23
CA ARG A 170 12.12 -6.03 6.90
C ARG A 170 13.37 -6.04 6.01
N ALA A 171 13.71 -7.18 5.41
CA ALA A 171 14.83 -7.27 4.47
C ALA A 171 14.64 -6.38 3.23
N ALA A 172 13.43 -6.30 2.68
CA ALA A 172 13.10 -5.43 1.55
C ALA A 172 13.24 -3.94 1.89
N ILE A 173 12.77 -3.52 3.08
CA ILE A 173 12.91 -2.13 3.56
C ILE A 173 14.38 -1.79 3.77
N ASP A 174 15.17 -2.69 4.38
CA ASP A 174 16.60 -2.46 4.60
C ASP A 174 17.37 -2.31 3.30
N ALA A 175 17.07 -3.13 2.29
CA ALA A 175 17.62 -2.96 0.94
C ALA A 175 17.23 -1.61 0.31
N GLY A 176 15.99 -1.15 0.55
CA GLY A 176 15.49 0.14 0.07
C GLY A 176 16.14 1.36 0.74
N ARG A 177 16.66 1.23 1.95
CA ARG A 177 17.42 2.29 2.66
C ARG A 177 18.70 2.69 1.91
N GLY A 178 19.23 1.82 1.05
CA GLY A 178 20.34 2.10 0.14
C GLY A 178 20.04 3.07 -1.01
N GLY A 179 18.83 3.65 -1.08
CA GLY A 179 18.46 4.67 -2.07
C GLY A 179 17.74 4.12 -3.31
N LEU A 180 17.31 2.85 -3.32
CA LEU A 180 16.48 2.29 -4.39
C LEU A 180 15.14 3.04 -4.45
N PRO A 181 14.81 3.70 -5.58
CA PRO A 181 13.50 4.28 -5.77
C PRO A 181 12.49 3.14 -6.00
N ALA A 182 11.56 2.96 -5.07
CA ALA A 182 10.48 2.01 -5.24
C ALA A 182 9.12 2.73 -5.18
N THR A 183 8.21 2.29 -6.01
CA THR A 183 6.85 2.84 -6.06
C THR A 183 5.95 2.23 -4.99
N ASP A 184 6.28 0.99 -4.56
CA ASP A 184 5.60 0.24 -3.51
C ASP A 184 6.55 -0.76 -2.85
N GLU A 185 6.06 -1.48 -1.83
CA GLU A 185 6.87 -2.44 -1.08
C GLU A 185 7.10 -3.75 -1.85
N ALA A 186 6.23 -4.09 -2.79
CA ALA A 186 6.44 -5.21 -3.69
C ALA A 186 7.70 -5.00 -4.55
N ALA A 187 7.89 -3.79 -5.09
CA ALA A 187 9.10 -3.44 -5.85
C ALA A 187 10.37 -3.51 -4.97
N LEU A 188 10.30 -3.19 -3.69
CA LEU A 188 11.42 -3.38 -2.75
C LEU A 188 11.74 -4.86 -2.54
N ALA A 189 10.71 -5.69 -2.37
CA ALA A 189 10.87 -7.14 -2.21
C ALA A 189 11.49 -7.78 -3.48
N GLU A 190 11.03 -7.40 -4.67
CA GLU A 190 11.59 -7.83 -5.95
C GLU A 190 13.07 -7.42 -6.07
N ALA A 191 13.41 -6.18 -5.75
CA ALA A 191 14.79 -5.70 -5.78
C ALA A 191 15.70 -6.41 -4.77
N ALA A 192 15.14 -6.87 -3.64
CA ALA A 192 15.83 -7.69 -2.66
C ALA A 192 15.91 -9.18 -3.05
N GLY A 193 15.39 -9.57 -4.22
CA GLY A 193 15.45 -10.93 -4.75
C GLY A 193 14.33 -11.87 -4.28
N PHE A 194 13.28 -11.35 -3.64
CA PHE A 194 12.14 -12.14 -3.23
C PHE A 194 11.09 -12.24 -4.33
N PRO A 195 10.51 -13.43 -4.58
CA PRO A 195 9.38 -13.56 -5.49
C PRO A 195 8.12 -12.91 -4.90
N VAL A 196 7.38 -12.18 -5.73
CA VAL A 196 6.11 -11.56 -5.34
C VAL A 196 4.96 -12.16 -6.13
N ARG A 197 3.97 -12.73 -5.44
CA ARG A 197 2.82 -13.39 -6.07
C ARG A 197 1.71 -12.38 -6.37
N LEU A 198 1.15 -12.45 -7.58
CA LEU A 198 -0.03 -11.67 -7.97
C LEU A 198 -1.31 -12.39 -7.50
N VAL A 199 -2.21 -11.64 -6.86
CA VAL A 199 -3.53 -12.09 -6.39
C VAL A 199 -4.61 -11.27 -7.10
N MET A 200 -5.49 -11.94 -7.83
CA MET A 200 -6.58 -11.29 -8.59
C MET A 200 -7.91 -11.41 -7.85
#